data_cb5cb5477d3014adb75f35d314a51877
#
_entry.id   cb5cb5477d3014adb75f35d314a51877
#
_cell.length_a   1.000
_cell.length_b   1.000
_cell.length_c   1.000
_cell.angle_alpha   90.00
_cell.angle_beta   90.00
_cell.angle_gamma   90.00
#
_symmetry.space_group_name_H-M   'P 1'
#
loop_
_entity.id
_entity.type
_entity.pdbx_description
1 polymer ?
#
loop_
_entity_poly.entity_id
_entity_poly.type
_entity_poly.pdbx_seq_one_letter_code
_entity_poly.pdbx_strand_id
1 'polypeptide(L)'
;MTKIINIEDMMIKHCEISRALQYNGYPGAEHAKNAEEGLRMIEDALAEGKPYELLITDMEFPVNGIVNSKAGIFVMEELERKEIQIPIIVCSSVQYDFSERKNVIGSVFYNKNRDLNWDFREALDEYKSCLKK
;
A
#
# COMPACT_ATOMS: atom_id res chain seq x y z
N MET A 1 6.39 8.03 -14.77
CA MET A 1 6.60 8.12 -13.32
C MET A 1 5.59 7.24 -12.59
N THR A 2 6.03 6.48 -11.62
CA THR A 2 5.16 5.55 -10.89
C THR A 2 4.16 6.32 -10.02
N LYS A 3 2.90 5.97 -10.12
CA LYS A 3 1.84 6.60 -9.32
C LYS A 3 1.49 5.67 -8.16
N ILE A 4 1.71 6.13 -6.93
CA ILE A 4 1.61 5.30 -5.72
C ILE A 4 0.57 5.88 -4.77
N ILE A 5 -0.24 5.01 -4.18
CA ILE A 5 -1.19 5.38 -3.12
C ILE A 5 -0.83 4.64 -1.84
N ASN A 6 -0.94 5.34 -0.71
CA ASN A 6 -0.75 4.76 0.62
C ASN A 6 -2.02 4.95 1.44
N ILE A 7 -2.60 3.84 1.90
CA ILE A 7 -3.75 3.88 2.80
C ILE A 7 -3.22 3.70 4.22
N GLU A 8 -3.27 4.78 4.99
CA GLU A 8 -2.68 4.87 6.31
C GLU A 8 -3.36 5.99 7.10
N ASP A 9 -3.85 5.69 8.28
CA ASP A 9 -4.53 6.71 9.09
C ASP A 9 -3.58 7.60 9.91
N MET A 10 -2.32 7.18 10.07
CA MET A 10 -1.32 7.96 10.82
C MET A 10 -0.45 8.79 9.88
N MET A 11 -0.55 10.10 9.99
CA MET A 11 0.19 11.03 9.12
C MET A 11 1.70 10.84 9.23
N ILE A 12 2.22 10.62 10.43
CA ILE A 12 3.66 10.44 10.64
C ILE A 12 4.17 9.22 9.89
N LYS A 13 3.47 8.10 10.00
CA LYS A 13 3.84 6.88 9.31
C LYS A 13 3.75 7.05 7.79
N HIS A 14 2.70 7.72 7.31
CA HIS A 14 2.57 8.03 5.88
C HIS A 14 3.78 8.83 5.38
N CYS A 15 4.20 9.85 6.13
CA CYS A 15 5.36 10.67 5.75
C CYS A 15 6.65 9.86 5.73
N GLU A 16 6.82 8.95 6.68
CA GLU A 16 7.99 8.07 6.72
C GLU A 16 8.00 7.11 5.52
N ILE A 17 6.84 6.58 5.16
CA ILE A 17 6.71 5.71 3.97
C ILE A 17 7.06 6.48 2.70
N SER A 18 6.50 7.68 2.52
CA SER A 18 6.80 8.51 1.36
C SER A 18 8.28 8.85 1.27
N ARG A 19 8.91 9.13 2.41
CA ARG A 19 10.34 9.42 2.45
C ARG A 19 11.16 8.20 2.07
N ALA A 20 10.76 7.01 2.50
CA ALA A 20 11.45 5.78 2.12
C ALA A 20 11.31 5.50 0.62
N LEU A 21 10.16 5.78 0.03
CA LEU A 21 9.96 5.67 -1.41
C LEU A 21 10.90 6.61 -2.16
N GLN A 22 10.96 7.87 -1.73
CA GLN A 22 11.82 8.87 -2.36
C GLN A 22 13.30 8.53 -2.21
N TYR A 23 13.69 8.01 -1.07
CA TYR A 23 15.05 7.53 -0.85
C TYR A 23 15.44 6.47 -1.88
N ASN A 24 14.50 5.65 -2.28
CA ASN A 24 14.73 4.56 -3.24
C ASN A 24 14.46 4.97 -4.70
N GLY A 25 14.32 6.26 -4.98
CA GLY A 25 14.18 6.77 -6.34
C GLY A 25 12.76 6.79 -6.88
N TYR A 26 11.77 6.62 -6.03
CA TYR A 26 10.36 6.68 -6.41
C TYR A 26 9.75 8.00 -5.98
N PRO A 27 8.61 8.40 -6.55
CA PRO A 27 7.87 9.54 -6.01
C PRO A 27 7.28 9.17 -4.66
N GLY A 28 6.90 10.17 -3.88
CA GLY A 28 6.14 9.94 -2.67
C GLY A 28 4.74 9.41 -3.01
N ALA A 29 4.06 8.87 -2.01
CA ALA A 29 2.74 8.31 -2.20
C ALA A 29 1.65 9.35 -1.96
N GLU A 30 0.54 9.24 -2.70
CA GLU A 30 -0.67 9.98 -2.36
C GLU A 30 -1.31 9.32 -1.15
N HIS A 31 -1.96 10.09 -0.33
CA HIS A 31 -2.41 9.65 0.99
C HIS A 31 -3.93 9.47 1.07
N ALA A 32 -4.36 8.31 1.52
CA ALA A 32 -5.73 8.04 1.90
C ALA A 32 -5.75 7.64 3.38
N LYS A 33 -6.70 8.16 4.14
CA LYS A 33 -6.73 7.99 5.61
C LYS A 33 -7.60 6.84 6.07
N ASN A 34 -8.44 6.30 5.20
CA ASN A 34 -9.38 5.23 5.54
C ASN A 34 -9.69 4.41 4.28
N ALA A 35 -10.43 3.32 4.48
CA ALA A 35 -10.75 2.39 3.40
C ALA A 35 -11.55 3.07 2.27
N GLU A 36 -12.59 3.81 2.62
CA GLU A 36 -13.49 4.43 1.63
C GLU A 36 -12.76 5.46 0.78
N GLU A 37 -11.93 6.29 1.41
CA GLU A 37 -11.15 7.28 0.70
C GLU A 37 -10.16 6.60 -0.27
N GLY A 38 -9.47 5.56 0.22
CA GLY A 38 -8.51 4.83 -0.60
C GLY A 38 -9.16 4.17 -1.81
N LEU A 39 -10.27 3.49 -1.60
CA LEU A 39 -10.99 2.83 -2.69
C LEU A 39 -11.52 3.84 -3.70
N ARG A 40 -12.09 4.97 -3.23
CA ARG A 40 -12.56 6.02 -4.12
C ARG A 40 -11.43 6.59 -4.96
N MET A 41 -10.28 6.88 -4.35
CA MET A 41 -9.13 7.41 -5.07
C MET A 41 -8.65 6.45 -6.14
N ILE A 42 -8.61 5.15 -5.82
CA ILE A 42 -8.19 4.10 -6.77
C ILE A 42 -9.16 4.04 -7.94
N GLU A 43 -10.46 4.04 -7.66
CA GLU A 43 -11.48 3.97 -8.73
C GLU A 43 -11.50 5.23 -9.58
N ASP A 44 -11.37 6.41 -8.98
CA ASP A 44 -11.32 7.68 -9.72
C ASP A 44 -10.10 7.73 -10.64
N ALA A 45 -8.94 7.30 -10.16
CA ALA A 45 -7.72 7.28 -10.95
C ALA A 45 -7.87 6.34 -12.16
N LEU A 46 -8.49 5.19 -11.95
CA LEU A 46 -8.74 4.24 -13.03
C LEU A 46 -9.69 4.83 -14.08
N ALA A 47 -10.77 5.49 -13.63
CA ALA A 47 -11.73 6.12 -14.53
C ALA A 47 -11.10 7.26 -15.34
N GLU A 48 -10.12 7.95 -14.78
CA GLU A 48 -9.41 9.04 -15.46
C GLU A 48 -8.32 8.54 -16.41
N GLY A 49 -8.09 7.22 -16.48
CA GLY A 49 -7.04 6.64 -17.31
C GLY A 49 -5.64 6.81 -16.74
N LYS A 50 -5.53 7.14 -15.47
CA LYS A 50 -4.24 7.31 -14.77
C LYS A 50 -4.22 6.46 -13.50
N PRO A 51 -4.25 5.12 -13.63
CA PRO A 51 -4.36 4.25 -12.46
C PRO A 51 -3.13 4.29 -11.58
N TYR A 52 -3.35 4.01 -10.30
CA TYR A 52 -2.23 3.77 -9.40
C TYR A 52 -1.55 2.46 -9.79
N GLU A 53 -0.23 2.50 -9.75
CA GLU A 53 0.60 1.35 -10.15
C GLU A 53 1.06 0.53 -8.94
N LEU A 54 0.94 1.10 -7.75
CA LEU A 54 1.35 0.44 -6.51
C LEU A 54 0.50 0.96 -5.35
N LEU A 55 0.00 0.04 -4.55
CA LEU A 55 -0.71 0.34 -3.30
C LEU A 55 0.17 -0.07 -2.14
N ILE A 56 0.38 0.85 -1.21
CA ILE A 56 1.01 0.54 0.08
C ILE A 56 -0.08 0.70 1.13
N THR A 57 -0.33 -0.34 1.89
CA THR A 57 -1.42 -0.33 2.87
C THR A 57 -0.97 -0.88 4.22
N ASP A 58 -1.51 -0.30 5.29
CA ASP A 58 -1.48 -0.93 6.61
C ASP A 58 -2.62 -1.96 6.67
N MET A 59 -2.68 -2.69 7.75
CA MET A 59 -3.76 -3.63 8.04
C MET A 59 -4.84 -3.01 8.91
N GLU A 60 -4.51 -1.99 9.70
CA GLU A 60 -5.44 -1.37 10.64
C GLU A 60 -5.67 0.10 10.32
N PHE A 61 -6.90 0.45 9.99
CA PHE A 61 -7.35 1.82 9.77
C PHE A 61 -8.88 1.83 9.75
N PRO A 62 -9.53 3.01 9.71
CA PRO A 62 -11.00 3.04 9.73
C PRO A 62 -11.67 2.47 8.49
N VAL A 63 -12.72 1.70 8.73
CA VAL A 63 -13.70 1.25 7.73
C VAL A 63 -15.05 1.69 8.24
N ASN A 64 -15.78 2.48 7.47
CA ASN A 64 -17.05 3.09 7.88
C ASN A 64 -16.93 3.86 9.20
N GLY A 65 -15.80 4.54 9.38
CA GLY A 65 -15.55 5.38 10.56
C GLY A 65 -15.08 4.64 11.81
N ILE A 66 -14.92 3.33 11.75
CA ILE A 66 -14.52 2.51 12.89
C ILE A 66 -13.20 1.82 12.57
N VAL A 67 -12.20 1.95 13.45
CA VAL A 67 -10.91 1.30 13.29
C VAL A 67 -11.11 -0.21 13.25
N ASN A 68 -10.55 -0.84 12.23
CA ASN A 68 -10.71 -2.26 11.95
C ASN A 68 -9.33 -2.90 11.75
N SER A 69 -9.03 -3.94 12.52
CA SER A 69 -7.73 -4.63 12.45
C SER A 69 -7.53 -5.43 11.17
N LYS A 70 -8.58 -5.61 10.39
CA LYS A 70 -8.55 -6.31 9.10
C LYS A 70 -8.89 -5.38 7.94
N ALA A 71 -8.72 -4.08 8.13
CA ALA A 71 -9.06 -3.08 7.12
C ALA A 71 -8.28 -3.29 5.82
N GLY A 72 -7.00 -3.65 5.89
CA GLY A 72 -6.20 -3.97 4.70
C GLY A 72 -6.78 -5.14 3.92
N ILE A 73 -7.22 -6.17 4.61
CA ILE A 73 -7.89 -7.33 3.97
C ILE A 73 -9.20 -6.88 3.32
N PHE A 74 -9.97 -6.04 4.01
CA PHE A 74 -11.22 -5.50 3.45
C PHE A 74 -10.95 -4.78 2.11
N VAL A 75 -9.92 -3.94 2.06
CA VAL A 75 -9.56 -3.23 0.82
C VAL A 75 -9.16 -4.23 -0.27
N MET A 76 -8.34 -5.22 0.06
CA MET A 76 -7.92 -6.25 -0.90
C MET A 76 -9.11 -7.01 -1.48
N GLU A 77 -10.07 -7.37 -0.63
CA GLU A 77 -11.27 -8.09 -1.07
C GLU A 77 -12.16 -7.22 -1.95
N GLU A 78 -12.28 -5.93 -1.63
CA GLU A 78 -13.04 -5.00 -2.47
C GLU A 78 -12.40 -4.80 -3.83
N LEU A 79 -11.08 -4.74 -3.90
CA LEU A 79 -10.36 -4.65 -5.18
C LEU A 79 -10.57 -5.92 -6.01
N GLU A 80 -10.51 -7.09 -5.37
CA GLU A 80 -10.78 -8.37 -6.05
C GLU A 80 -12.20 -8.42 -6.59
N ARG A 81 -13.17 -8.00 -5.77
CA ARG A 81 -14.58 -7.99 -6.17
C ARG A 81 -14.83 -7.07 -7.37
N LYS A 82 -14.09 -5.97 -7.44
CA LYS A 82 -14.21 -4.99 -8.53
C LYS A 82 -13.29 -5.30 -9.70
N GLU A 83 -12.57 -6.42 -9.64
CA GLU A 83 -11.63 -6.84 -10.67
C GLU A 83 -10.53 -5.81 -10.96
N ILE A 84 -10.10 -5.09 -9.92
CA ILE A 84 -9.01 -4.14 -9.99
C ILE A 84 -7.74 -4.83 -9.54
N GLN A 85 -6.78 -4.98 -10.45
CA GLN A 85 -5.49 -5.60 -10.15
C GLN A 85 -4.45 -4.51 -9.95
N ILE A 86 -3.85 -4.50 -8.77
CA ILE A 86 -2.81 -3.53 -8.42
C ILE A 86 -1.83 -4.24 -7.49
N PRO A 87 -0.51 -4.14 -7.73
CA PRO A 87 0.48 -4.71 -6.81
C PRO A 87 0.41 -4.02 -5.45
N ILE A 88 0.53 -4.81 -4.39
CA ILE A 88 0.35 -4.33 -3.02
C ILE A 88 1.57 -4.63 -2.18
N ILE A 89 2.06 -3.62 -1.45
CA ILE A 89 3.05 -3.79 -0.39
C ILE A 89 2.32 -3.48 0.92
N VAL A 90 2.36 -4.42 1.86
CA VAL A 90 1.78 -4.20 3.18
C VAL A 90 2.87 -3.64 4.10
N CYS A 91 2.59 -2.52 4.75
CA CYS A 91 3.49 -1.92 5.74
C CYS A 91 2.75 -1.84 7.07
N SER A 92 3.09 -2.73 7.99
CA SER A 92 2.35 -2.91 9.24
C SER A 92 3.29 -3.20 10.40
N SER A 93 2.87 -2.80 11.60
CA SER A 93 3.59 -3.14 12.83
C SER A 93 3.31 -4.57 13.30
N VAL A 94 2.41 -5.28 12.62
CA VAL A 94 2.12 -6.70 12.88
C VAL A 94 2.47 -7.48 11.63
N GLN A 95 3.17 -8.60 11.79
CA GLN A 95 3.53 -9.45 10.67
C GLN A 95 2.38 -10.41 10.34
N TYR A 96 2.06 -10.50 9.05
CA TYR A 96 1.02 -11.38 8.53
C TYR A 96 1.58 -12.24 7.41
N ASP A 97 0.93 -13.37 7.16
CA ASP A 97 1.25 -14.23 6.03
C ASP A 97 0.26 -13.90 4.89
N PHE A 98 0.79 -13.41 3.78
CA PHE A 98 0.00 -13.06 2.60
C PHE A 98 0.29 -13.99 1.42
N SER A 99 0.85 -15.17 1.67
CA SER A 99 1.25 -16.11 0.61
C SER A 99 0.10 -16.51 -0.31
N GLU A 100 -1.14 -16.47 0.17
CA GLU A 100 -2.32 -16.81 -0.61
C GLU A 100 -2.88 -15.64 -1.41
N ARG A 101 -2.34 -14.42 -1.22
CA ARG A 101 -2.83 -13.22 -1.90
C ARG A 101 -1.84 -12.83 -3.00
N LYS A 102 -2.18 -13.16 -4.23
CA LYS A 102 -1.30 -13.00 -5.39
C LYS A 102 -0.85 -11.57 -5.65
N ASN A 103 -1.69 -10.60 -5.29
CA ASN A 103 -1.36 -9.19 -5.55
C ASN A 103 -0.45 -8.59 -4.47
N VAL A 104 -0.28 -9.27 -3.34
CA VAL A 104 0.64 -8.81 -2.30
C VAL A 104 2.04 -9.28 -2.69
N ILE A 105 2.88 -8.34 -3.10
CA ILE A 105 4.21 -8.62 -3.62
C ILE A 105 5.32 -8.40 -2.60
N GLY A 106 4.99 -7.78 -1.47
CA GLY A 106 5.96 -7.53 -0.42
C GLY A 106 5.30 -7.12 0.87
N SER A 107 6.05 -7.26 1.95
CA SER A 107 5.59 -6.91 3.29
C SER A 107 6.73 -6.23 4.02
N VAL A 108 6.46 -5.07 4.60
CA VAL A 108 7.43 -4.29 5.37
C VAL A 108 6.95 -4.25 6.82
N PHE A 109 7.83 -4.69 7.72
CA PHE A 109 7.54 -4.64 9.15
C PHE A 109 7.87 -3.24 9.67
N TYR A 110 6.83 -2.48 10.02
CA TYR A 110 6.99 -1.13 10.53
C TYR A 110 7.37 -1.18 12.01
N ASN A 111 8.64 -0.96 12.31
CA ASN A 111 9.18 -1.04 13.65
C ASN A 111 10.33 -0.04 13.78
N LYS A 112 10.35 0.69 14.89
CA LYS A 112 11.36 1.73 15.11
C LYS A 112 12.81 1.21 15.16
N ASN A 113 12.99 -0.09 15.36
CA ASN A 113 14.31 -0.72 15.40
C ASN A 113 14.77 -1.21 14.03
N ARG A 114 14.00 -0.98 12.99
CA ARG A 114 14.34 -1.39 11.62
C ARG A 114 14.59 -0.16 10.75
N ASP A 115 15.40 -0.38 9.73
CA ASP A 115 15.67 0.64 8.71
C ASP A 115 14.57 0.58 7.65
N LEU A 116 13.65 1.52 7.70
CA LEU A 116 12.50 1.55 6.79
C LEU A 116 12.95 1.73 5.34
N ASN A 117 13.98 2.54 5.10
CA ASN A 117 14.51 2.75 3.76
C ASN A 117 15.00 1.45 3.15
N TRP A 118 15.71 0.65 3.93
CA TRP A 118 16.24 -0.64 3.48
C TRP A 118 15.11 -1.64 3.26
N ASP A 119 14.18 -1.72 4.19
CA ASP A 119 13.07 -2.68 4.06
C ASP A 119 12.20 -2.36 2.85
N PHE A 120 11.98 -1.07 2.56
CA PHE A 120 11.27 -0.66 1.34
C PHE A 120 12.08 -0.95 0.09
N ARG A 121 13.40 -0.87 0.16
CA ARG A 121 14.24 -1.23 -0.99
C ARG A 121 13.99 -2.68 -1.41
N GLU A 122 13.95 -3.60 -0.46
CA GLU A 122 13.68 -5.00 -0.75
C GLU A 122 12.29 -5.21 -1.36
N ALA A 123 11.27 -4.56 -0.79
CA ALA A 123 9.92 -4.67 -1.31
C ALA A 123 9.78 -4.05 -2.70
N LEU A 124 10.47 -2.94 -2.95
CA LEU A 124 10.45 -2.28 -4.25
C LEU A 124 11.22 -3.07 -5.31
N ASP A 125 12.25 -3.82 -4.92
CA ASP A 125 12.95 -4.72 -5.84
C ASP A 125 12.00 -5.84 -6.27
N GLU A 126 11.18 -6.37 -5.38
CA GLU A 126 10.14 -7.34 -5.71
C GLU A 126 9.09 -6.74 -6.65
N TYR A 127 8.70 -5.50 -6.41
CA TYR A 127 7.79 -4.78 -7.30
C TYR A 127 8.37 -4.67 -8.72
N LYS A 128 9.64 -4.29 -8.85
CA LYS A 128 10.31 -4.22 -10.15
C LYS A 128 10.35 -5.58 -10.85
N SER A 129 10.61 -6.65 -10.09
CA SER A 129 10.59 -8.01 -10.62
C SER A 129 9.23 -8.37 -11.20
N CYS A 130 8.15 -7.99 -10.52
CA CYS A 130 6.80 -8.25 -10.98
C CYS A 130 6.49 -7.54 -12.30
N LEU A 131 7.04 -6.34 -12.51
CA LEU A 131 6.83 -5.58 -13.75
C LEU A 131 7.49 -6.22 -14.97
N LYS A 132 8.49 -7.06 -14.78
CA LYS A 132 9.24 -7.70 -15.87
C LYS A 132 8.63 -9.03 -16.32
N LYS A 133 7.59 -9.49 -15.69
CA LYS A 133 6.94 -10.76 -16.02
C LYS A 133 5.81 -10.59 -17.02
#